data_77516407f496f58d4bc3d3f9d3f3c929
#
_entry.id   77516407f496f58d4bc3d3f9d3f3c929
#
_cell.length_a   1.000
_cell.length_b   1.000
_cell.length_c   1.000
_cell.angle_alpha   90.00
_cell.angle_beta   90.00
_cell.angle_gamma   90.00
#
_symmetry.space_group_name_H-M   'P 1'
#
loop_
_entity.id
_entity.type
_entity.pdbx_description
1 polymer ?
#
loop_
_entity_poly.entity_id
_entity_poly.type
_entity_poly.pdbx_seq_one_letter_code
_entity_poly.pdbx_strand_id
1 'polypeptide(L)'
;MIDEIDRALIVATQGGLPLVSRPYHVIAEQLGLDAGEVMRRMKALLDNGMIRRIGAVPNHYAIGWTANGMTVWDVADDQVDALGELVGALPFVTHSYRRPRALPAWPYNLFAMVHGSSRDECSLKALEIKALLGEACRASDILYSTKILKKTGLRIGS
;
A
#
# COMPACT_ATOMS: atom_id res chain seq x y z
N MET A 1 -9.43 22.97 -0.86
CA MET A 1 -8.17 23.27 -0.13
C MET A 1 -8.42 22.92 1.33
N ILE A 2 -7.50 22.25 2.02
CA ILE A 2 -7.63 21.93 3.46
C ILE A 2 -7.31 23.20 4.28
N ASP A 3 -8.08 23.44 5.33
CA ASP A 3 -7.82 24.50 6.31
C ASP A 3 -6.97 23.98 7.49
N GLU A 4 -6.68 24.84 8.47
CA GLU A 4 -5.88 24.48 9.65
C GLU A 4 -6.54 23.40 10.49
N ILE A 5 -7.88 23.43 10.62
CA ILE A 5 -8.65 22.43 11.36
C ILE A 5 -8.59 21.08 10.65
N ASP A 6 -8.76 21.06 9.33
CA ASP A 6 -8.63 19.84 8.51
C ASP A 6 -7.24 19.23 8.64
N ARG A 7 -6.19 20.09 8.62
CA ARG A 7 -4.81 19.65 8.86
C ARG A 7 -4.63 19.05 10.25
N ALA A 8 -5.15 19.68 11.29
CA ALA A 8 -5.09 19.17 12.65
C ALA A 8 -5.81 17.82 12.79
N LEU A 9 -6.98 17.66 12.15
CA LEU A 9 -7.71 16.40 12.10
C LEU A 9 -6.88 15.29 11.42
N ILE A 10 -6.26 15.58 10.28
CA ILE A 10 -5.39 14.59 9.60
C ILE A 10 -4.22 14.19 10.50
N VAL A 11 -3.55 15.16 11.13
CA VAL A 11 -2.43 14.89 12.05
C VAL A 11 -2.89 14.03 13.24
N ALA A 12 -4.03 14.36 13.86
CA ALA A 12 -4.56 13.61 15.00
C ALA A 12 -5.00 12.18 14.63
N THR A 13 -5.40 11.94 13.38
CA THR A 13 -5.98 10.65 12.94
C THR A 13 -5.04 9.80 12.07
N GLN A 14 -3.94 10.35 11.54
CA GLN A 14 -3.01 9.63 10.67
C GLN A 14 -2.30 8.44 11.35
N GLY A 15 -2.31 8.37 12.68
CA GLY A 15 -1.84 7.25 13.48
C GLY A 15 -2.86 6.13 13.66
N GLY A 16 -4.09 6.37 13.25
CA GLY A 16 -5.27 5.56 13.50
C GLY A 16 -6.24 6.26 14.44
N LEU A 17 -7.52 5.86 14.38
CA LEU A 17 -8.52 6.32 15.33
C LEU A 17 -8.31 5.63 16.70
N PRO A 18 -8.62 6.30 17.83
CA PRO A 18 -8.63 5.65 19.14
C PRO A 18 -9.58 4.43 19.13
N LEU A 19 -9.11 3.30 19.69
CA LEU A 19 -9.89 2.06 19.77
C LEU A 19 -10.86 2.10 20.98
N VAL A 20 -11.83 3.00 20.90
CA VAL A 20 -12.87 3.23 21.92
C VAL A 20 -14.25 3.33 21.27
N SER A 21 -15.32 3.26 22.05
CA SER A 21 -16.69 3.28 21.52
C SER A 21 -17.08 4.59 20.80
N ARG A 22 -16.44 5.71 21.16
CA ARG A 22 -16.71 7.04 20.58
C ARG A 22 -15.41 7.74 20.14
N PRO A 23 -14.73 7.24 19.09
CA PRO A 23 -13.39 7.73 18.70
C PRO A 23 -13.40 9.20 18.27
N TYR A 24 -14.43 9.66 17.58
CA TYR A 24 -14.52 11.05 17.13
C TYR A 24 -14.74 12.04 18.28
N HIS A 25 -15.35 11.62 19.40
CA HIS A 25 -15.49 12.47 20.60
C HIS A 25 -14.11 12.68 21.25
N VAL A 26 -13.27 11.64 21.30
CA VAL A 26 -11.91 11.75 21.82
C VAL A 26 -11.07 12.71 20.96
N ILE A 27 -11.18 12.59 19.63
CA ILE A 27 -10.48 13.52 18.72
C ILE A 27 -10.99 14.95 18.87
N ALA A 28 -12.31 15.12 19.04
CA ALA A 28 -12.93 16.43 19.26
C ALA A 28 -12.41 17.09 20.56
N GLU A 29 -12.34 16.33 21.64
CA GLU A 29 -11.78 16.79 22.91
C GLU A 29 -10.32 17.21 22.78
N GLN A 30 -9.48 16.40 22.11
CA GLN A 30 -8.07 16.71 21.84
C GLN A 30 -7.85 18.00 21.07
N LEU A 31 -8.76 18.32 20.14
CA LEU A 31 -8.65 19.48 19.26
C LEU A 31 -9.50 20.67 19.69
N GLY A 32 -10.26 20.57 20.80
CA GLY A 32 -11.17 21.61 21.26
C GLY A 32 -12.33 21.86 20.30
N LEU A 33 -12.82 20.84 19.63
CA LEU A 33 -13.90 20.90 18.64
C LEU A 33 -15.16 20.17 19.11
N ASP A 34 -16.29 20.41 18.43
CA ASP A 34 -17.49 19.60 18.58
C ASP A 34 -17.35 18.27 17.80
N ALA A 35 -17.86 17.17 18.36
CA ALA A 35 -17.76 15.86 17.74
C ALA A 35 -18.52 15.75 16.40
N GLY A 36 -19.64 16.47 16.27
CA GLY A 36 -20.39 16.57 15.01
C GLY A 36 -19.58 17.28 13.92
N GLU A 37 -18.86 18.34 14.30
CA GLU A 37 -17.95 19.05 13.39
C GLU A 37 -16.80 18.14 12.92
N VAL A 38 -16.20 17.37 13.84
CA VAL A 38 -15.16 16.38 13.50
C VAL A 38 -15.70 15.36 12.48
N MET A 39 -16.87 14.76 12.76
CA MET A 39 -17.47 13.78 11.85
C MET A 39 -17.81 14.38 10.48
N ARG A 40 -18.37 15.60 10.45
CA ARG A 40 -18.69 16.30 9.20
C ARG A 40 -17.44 16.57 8.36
N ARG A 41 -16.36 17.05 8.98
CA ARG A 41 -15.09 17.32 8.30
C ARG A 41 -14.41 16.05 7.82
N MET A 42 -14.35 15.00 8.63
CA MET A 42 -13.80 13.70 8.23
C MET A 42 -14.54 13.13 7.02
N LYS A 43 -15.88 13.26 7.00
CA LYS A 43 -16.67 12.86 5.83
C LYS A 43 -16.33 13.70 4.60
N ALA A 44 -16.23 15.01 4.73
CA ALA A 44 -15.88 15.90 3.63
C ALA A 44 -14.47 15.61 3.06
N LEU A 45 -13.49 15.32 3.93
CA LEU A 45 -12.14 14.94 3.52
C LEU A 45 -12.10 13.59 2.77
N LEU A 46 -12.98 12.65 3.12
CA LEU A 46 -13.19 11.41 2.36
C LEU A 46 -13.85 11.68 1.01
N ASP A 47 -14.95 12.41 1.00
CA ASP A 47 -15.76 12.67 -0.20
C ASP A 47 -14.96 13.41 -1.28
N ASN A 48 -14.04 14.31 -0.88
CA ASN A 48 -13.19 15.06 -1.79
C ASN A 48 -11.82 14.40 -2.09
N GLY A 49 -11.59 13.19 -1.59
CA GLY A 49 -10.38 12.39 -1.85
C GLY A 49 -9.12 12.83 -1.12
N MET A 50 -9.18 13.81 -0.20
CA MET A 50 -8.04 14.20 0.65
C MET A 50 -7.66 13.07 1.62
N ILE A 51 -8.66 12.35 2.15
CA ILE A 51 -8.51 11.05 2.80
C ILE A 51 -8.95 10.00 1.78
N ARG A 52 -8.05 9.15 1.33
CA ARG A 52 -8.35 8.13 0.34
C ARG A 52 -9.32 7.08 0.87
N ARG A 53 -9.18 6.68 2.12
CA ARG A 53 -10.04 5.71 2.81
C ARG A 53 -9.80 5.72 4.32
N ILE A 54 -10.79 5.30 5.07
CA ILE A 54 -10.67 4.90 6.48
C ILE A 54 -10.90 3.39 6.53
N GLY A 55 -10.01 2.64 7.18
CA GLY A 55 -10.13 1.19 7.25
C GLY A 55 -9.25 0.58 8.32
N ALA A 56 -9.56 -0.65 8.68
CA ALA A 56 -8.70 -1.45 9.54
C ALA A 56 -7.43 -1.86 8.78
N VAL A 57 -6.28 -1.75 9.45
CA VAL A 57 -5.00 -2.25 8.93
C VAL A 57 -4.59 -3.45 9.81
N PRO A 58 -4.96 -4.69 9.41
CA PRO A 58 -4.64 -5.87 10.20
C PRO A 58 -3.13 -6.12 10.23
N ASN A 59 -2.67 -6.68 11.34
CA ASN A 59 -1.33 -7.25 11.40
C ASN A 59 -1.34 -8.59 10.64
N HIS A 60 -0.99 -8.58 9.36
CA HIS A 60 -1.05 -9.74 8.50
C HIS A 60 -0.14 -10.90 8.96
N TYR A 61 0.95 -10.63 9.66
CA TYR A 61 1.75 -11.68 10.28
C TYR A 61 0.98 -12.41 11.37
N ALA A 62 0.24 -11.67 12.23
CA ALA A 62 -0.56 -12.25 13.30
C ALA A 62 -1.75 -13.10 12.79
N ILE A 63 -2.23 -12.83 11.58
CA ILE A 63 -3.31 -13.59 10.92
C ILE A 63 -2.80 -14.65 9.92
N GLY A 64 -1.48 -14.98 9.98
CA GLY A 64 -0.90 -16.10 9.23
C GLY A 64 -0.32 -15.75 7.86
N TRP A 65 -0.35 -14.50 7.41
CA TRP A 65 0.26 -14.06 6.15
C TRP A 65 1.72 -13.68 6.40
N THR A 66 2.58 -14.69 6.52
CA THR A 66 3.96 -14.50 6.97
C THR A 66 4.95 -14.25 5.83
N ALA A 67 4.59 -14.60 4.59
CA ALA A 67 5.42 -14.39 3.41
C ALA A 67 4.96 -13.15 2.62
N ASN A 68 5.88 -12.18 2.47
CA ASN A 68 5.69 -11.00 1.65
C ASN A 68 6.80 -10.98 0.60
N GLY A 69 6.44 -11.23 -0.65
CA GLY A 69 7.36 -11.26 -1.78
C GLY A 69 7.24 -10.01 -2.63
N MET A 70 8.32 -9.24 -2.76
CA MET A 70 8.45 -8.26 -3.83
C MET A 70 8.96 -9.00 -5.05
N THR A 71 8.07 -9.32 -5.99
CA THR A 71 8.47 -9.89 -7.27
C THR A 71 9.03 -8.79 -8.16
N VAL A 72 10.16 -9.05 -8.81
CA VAL A 72 10.87 -8.10 -9.67
C VAL A 72 11.06 -8.70 -11.04
N TRP A 73 10.83 -7.91 -12.08
CA TRP A 73 10.72 -8.38 -13.45
C TRP A 73 11.50 -7.47 -14.40
N ASP A 74 12.32 -8.06 -15.25
CA ASP A 74 12.90 -7.40 -16.42
C ASP A 74 11.95 -7.62 -17.60
N VAL A 75 11.12 -6.64 -17.90
CA VAL A 75 10.12 -6.67 -18.96
C VAL A 75 10.56 -5.77 -20.11
N ALA A 76 10.25 -6.15 -21.35
CA ALA A 76 10.51 -5.31 -22.52
C ALA A 76 9.91 -3.90 -22.34
N ASP A 77 10.69 -2.86 -22.64
CA ASP A 77 10.33 -1.47 -22.30
C ASP A 77 9.12 -0.94 -23.06
N ASP A 78 8.85 -1.46 -24.24
CA ASP A 78 7.68 -1.14 -25.07
C ASP A 78 6.38 -1.80 -24.59
N GLN A 79 6.47 -2.81 -23.71
CA GLN A 79 5.33 -3.58 -23.20
C GLN A 79 5.10 -3.41 -21.70
N VAL A 80 6.05 -2.87 -20.97
CA VAL A 80 6.04 -2.85 -19.49
C VAL A 80 4.83 -2.10 -18.90
N ASP A 81 4.33 -1.06 -19.55
CA ASP A 81 3.19 -0.29 -19.04
C ASP A 81 1.90 -1.10 -19.16
N ALA A 82 1.60 -1.63 -20.35
CA ALA A 82 0.41 -2.43 -20.58
C ALA A 82 0.41 -3.73 -19.74
N LEU A 83 1.55 -4.42 -19.70
CA LEU A 83 1.68 -5.63 -18.88
C LEU A 83 1.66 -5.33 -17.39
N GLY A 84 2.21 -4.20 -16.96
CA GLY A 84 2.19 -3.73 -15.58
C GLY A 84 0.77 -3.44 -15.06
N GLU A 85 -0.11 -2.90 -15.93
CA GLU A 85 -1.53 -2.72 -15.62
C GLU A 85 -2.24 -4.07 -15.46
N LEU A 86 -2.00 -5.03 -16.36
CA LEU A 86 -2.55 -6.38 -16.25
C LEU A 86 -2.09 -7.10 -14.98
N VAL A 87 -0.80 -7.00 -14.64
CA VAL A 87 -0.26 -7.53 -13.37
C VAL A 87 -0.91 -6.86 -12.18
N GLY A 88 -1.08 -5.53 -12.22
CA GLY A 88 -1.74 -4.76 -11.17
C GLY A 88 -3.21 -5.10 -10.96
N ALA A 89 -3.89 -5.62 -11.99
CA ALA A 89 -5.28 -6.06 -11.93
C ALA A 89 -5.46 -7.46 -11.30
N LEU A 90 -4.38 -8.23 -11.11
CA LEU A 90 -4.46 -9.55 -10.47
C LEU A 90 -4.91 -9.42 -9.01
N PRO A 91 -5.92 -10.20 -8.56
CA PRO A 91 -6.54 -10.02 -7.24
C PRO A 91 -5.59 -10.27 -6.06
N PHE A 92 -4.50 -10.99 -6.26
CA PHE A 92 -3.48 -11.26 -5.24
C PHE A 92 -2.30 -10.30 -5.27
N VAL A 93 -2.26 -9.35 -6.23
CA VAL A 93 -1.25 -8.29 -6.30
C VAL A 93 -1.76 -7.07 -5.57
N THR A 94 -1.04 -6.63 -4.54
CA THR A 94 -1.45 -5.47 -3.74
C THR A 94 -0.87 -4.15 -4.22
N HIS A 95 0.28 -4.22 -4.89
CA HIS A 95 0.99 -3.07 -5.45
C HIS A 95 1.70 -3.49 -6.73
N SER A 96 1.61 -2.67 -7.76
CA SER A 96 2.37 -2.83 -9.01
C SER A 96 3.01 -1.49 -9.37
N TYR A 97 4.32 -1.49 -9.66
CA TYR A 97 5.07 -0.28 -9.97
C TYR A 97 6.03 -0.51 -11.12
N ARG A 98 6.10 0.45 -12.05
CA ARG A 98 7.22 0.62 -12.96
C ARG A 98 8.28 1.52 -12.33
N ARG A 99 9.57 1.16 -12.47
CA ARG A 99 10.71 1.98 -12.06
C ARG A 99 11.82 1.90 -13.12
N PRO A 100 12.66 2.94 -13.24
CA PRO A 100 13.81 2.87 -14.14
C PRO A 100 14.79 1.78 -13.69
N ARG A 101 15.45 1.15 -14.66
CA ARG A 101 16.57 0.23 -14.42
C ARG A 101 17.80 0.98 -13.91
N ALA A 102 18.67 0.31 -13.15
CA ALA A 102 19.99 0.80 -12.77
C ALA A 102 21.06 -0.17 -13.29
N LEU A 103 21.23 -0.20 -14.61
CA LEU A 103 22.18 -1.09 -15.28
C LEU A 103 23.64 -0.77 -14.92
N PRO A 104 24.53 -1.78 -14.92
CA PRO A 104 24.25 -3.20 -15.19
C PRO A 104 23.74 -3.98 -13.97
N ALA A 105 23.81 -3.40 -12.76
CA ALA A 105 23.57 -4.11 -11.51
C ALA A 105 22.09 -4.45 -11.26
N TRP A 106 21.16 -3.67 -11.80
CA TRP A 106 19.73 -3.82 -11.53
C TRP A 106 18.91 -3.72 -12.83
N PRO A 107 18.58 -4.86 -13.46
CA PRO A 107 17.89 -4.87 -14.76
C PRO A 107 16.36 -4.76 -14.66
N TYR A 108 15.79 -4.89 -13.47
CA TYR A 108 14.34 -4.97 -13.29
C TYR A 108 13.66 -3.61 -13.42
N ASN A 109 12.52 -3.57 -14.12
CA ASN A 109 11.72 -2.36 -14.37
C ASN A 109 10.26 -2.47 -13.95
N LEU A 110 9.74 -3.69 -13.64
CA LEU A 110 8.41 -3.92 -13.11
C LEU A 110 8.51 -4.61 -11.74
N PHE A 111 7.66 -4.17 -10.80
CA PHE A 111 7.65 -4.62 -9.41
C PHE A 111 6.22 -4.92 -9.00
N ALA A 112 5.97 -6.10 -8.42
CA ALA A 112 4.65 -6.47 -7.92
C ALA A 112 4.75 -7.13 -6.55
N MET A 113 3.96 -6.63 -5.59
CA MET A 113 3.88 -7.20 -4.24
C MET A 113 2.85 -8.33 -4.19
N VAL A 114 3.32 -9.49 -3.76
CA VAL A 114 2.49 -10.66 -3.48
C VAL A 114 2.62 -11.07 -2.02
N HIS A 115 1.57 -11.64 -1.46
CA HIS A 115 1.52 -12.09 -0.07
C HIS A 115 1.05 -13.53 -0.01
N GLY A 116 1.52 -14.27 0.98
CA GLY A 116 1.13 -15.66 1.20
C GLY A 116 1.38 -16.11 2.63
N SER A 117 0.83 -17.26 2.98
CA SER A 117 1.12 -17.95 4.23
C SER A 117 2.52 -18.58 4.22
N SER A 118 3.07 -18.84 3.02
CA SER A 118 4.39 -19.40 2.82
C SER A 118 5.10 -18.81 1.60
N ARG A 119 6.41 -19.02 1.51
CA ARG A 119 7.19 -18.65 0.31
C ARG A 119 6.75 -19.43 -0.92
N ASP A 120 6.32 -20.69 -0.76
CA ASP A 120 5.83 -21.51 -1.86
C ASP A 120 4.58 -20.91 -2.49
N GLU A 121 3.65 -20.42 -1.66
CA GLU A 121 2.46 -19.71 -2.14
C GLU A 121 2.83 -18.43 -2.92
N CYS A 122 3.80 -17.65 -2.43
CA CYS A 122 4.30 -16.49 -3.16
C CYS A 122 4.96 -16.90 -4.49
N SER A 123 5.68 -18.02 -4.52
CA SER A 123 6.31 -18.54 -5.74
C SER A 123 5.27 -18.99 -6.77
N LEU A 124 4.18 -19.62 -6.35
CA LEU A 124 3.07 -19.96 -7.25
C LEU A 124 2.43 -18.72 -7.88
N LYS A 125 2.16 -17.69 -7.06
CA LYS A 125 1.66 -16.39 -7.56
C LYS A 125 2.64 -15.72 -8.53
N ALA A 126 3.93 -15.82 -8.27
CA ALA A 126 4.95 -15.32 -9.20
C ALA A 126 4.96 -16.11 -10.53
N LEU A 127 4.71 -17.41 -10.52
CA LEU A 127 4.57 -18.19 -11.74
C LEU A 127 3.35 -17.74 -12.58
N GLU A 128 2.24 -17.38 -11.96
CA GLU A 128 1.08 -16.82 -12.65
C GLU A 128 1.42 -15.48 -13.31
N ILE A 129 2.12 -14.58 -12.59
CA ILE A 129 2.61 -13.31 -13.16
C ILE A 129 3.55 -13.59 -14.33
N LYS A 130 4.49 -14.53 -14.18
CA LYS A 130 5.44 -14.90 -15.25
C LYS A 130 4.72 -15.40 -16.49
N ALA A 131 3.70 -16.23 -16.32
CA ALA A 131 2.89 -16.74 -17.43
C ALA A 131 2.15 -15.59 -18.16
N LEU A 132 1.63 -14.61 -17.42
CA LEU A 132 1.00 -13.42 -17.98
C LEU A 132 2.00 -12.55 -18.77
N LEU A 133 3.21 -12.36 -18.24
CA LEU A 133 4.26 -11.58 -18.88
C LEU A 133 4.82 -12.26 -20.14
N GLY A 134 4.79 -13.61 -20.18
CA GLY A 134 5.22 -14.41 -21.31
C GLY A 134 6.66 -14.10 -21.77
N GLU A 135 6.86 -14.01 -23.07
CA GLU A 135 8.19 -13.77 -23.71
C GLU A 135 8.71 -12.34 -23.47
N ALA A 136 7.87 -11.40 -23.06
CA ALA A 136 8.30 -10.05 -22.69
C ALA A 136 9.15 -10.04 -21.40
N CYS A 137 9.07 -11.09 -20.58
CA CYS A 137 9.84 -11.25 -19.35
C CYS A 137 11.19 -11.90 -19.64
N ARG A 138 12.29 -11.13 -19.49
CA ARG A 138 13.67 -11.60 -19.73
C ARG A 138 14.29 -12.24 -18.48
N ALA A 139 14.01 -11.67 -17.30
CA ALA A 139 14.49 -12.15 -16.01
C ALA A 139 13.51 -11.80 -14.90
N SER A 140 13.55 -12.55 -13.81
CA SER A 140 12.73 -12.30 -12.64
C SER A 140 13.38 -12.82 -11.37
N ASP A 141 13.01 -12.22 -10.24
CA ASP A 141 13.40 -12.68 -8.91
C ASP A 141 12.29 -12.35 -7.89
N ILE A 142 12.39 -12.91 -6.68
CA ILE A 142 11.49 -12.62 -5.56
C ILE A 142 12.30 -12.21 -4.35
N LEU A 143 12.13 -10.98 -3.91
CA LEU A 143 12.79 -10.42 -2.75
C LEU A 143 11.90 -10.59 -1.53
N TYR A 144 12.34 -11.36 -0.55
CA TYR A 144 11.62 -11.56 0.71
C TYR A 144 12.19 -10.67 1.81
N SER A 145 11.27 -10.04 2.58
CA SER A 145 11.67 -9.31 3.78
C SER A 145 12.16 -10.27 4.86
N THR A 146 13.34 -10.01 5.41
CA THR A 146 13.94 -10.77 6.52
C THR A 146 13.66 -10.13 7.88
N LYS A 147 13.54 -8.79 7.93
CA LYS A 147 13.28 -8.01 9.15
C LYS A 147 12.57 -6.71 8.80
N ILE A 148 11.50 -6.41 9.52
CA ILE A 148 10.85 -5.10 9.44
C ILE A 148 11.64 -4.12 10.30
N LEU A 149 12.21 -3.09 9.66
CA LEU A 149 12.91 -2.01 10.36
C LEU A 149 11.95 -0.86 10.68
N LYS A 150 11.06 -0.53 9.73
CA LYS A 150 10.00 0.48 9.89
C LYS A 150 8.85 0.18 8.94
N LYS A 151 7.62 0.28 9.43
CA LYS A 151 6.40 0.13 8.61
C LYS A 151 5.40 1.20 9.02
N THR A 152 5.44 2.34 8.34
CA THR A 152 4.49 3.44 8.52
C THR A 152 4.12 4.02 7.16
N GLY A 153 2.89 4.54 7.01
CA GLY A 153 2.53 5.37 5.88
C GLY A 153 3.21 6.75 5.94
N LEU A 154 3.07 7.51 4.84
CA LEU A 154 3.44 8.93 4.83
C LEU A 154 2.67 9.65 5.96
N ARG A 155 3.38 10.52 6.69
CA ARG A 155 2.80 11.36 7.73
C ARG A 155 3.10 12.81 7.44
N ILE A 156 2.10 13.65 7.56
CA ILE A 156 2.30 15.11 7.52
C ILE A 156 2.75 15.58 8.90
N GLY A 157 3.64 16.57 8.94
CA GLY A 157 4.08 17.21 10.19
C GLY A 157 2.97 18.08 10.80
N SER A 158 3.01 18.27 12.09
CA SER A 158 2.20 19.24 12.82
C SER A 158 2.54 20.66 12.42
#